data_c2f9968d61d9889671b9ede7ffdeff7a
#
_entry.id   c2f9968d61d9889671b9ede7ffdeff7a
#
_cell.length_a   1.000
_cell.length_b   1.000
_cell.length_c   1.000
_cell.angle_alpha   90.00
_cell.angle_beta   90.00
_cell.angle_gamma   90.00
#
_symmetry.space_group_name_H-M   'P 1'
#
loop_
_entity.id
_entity.type
_entity.pdbx_description
1 polymer ?
#
loop_
_entity_poly.entity_id
_entity_poly.type
_entity_poly.pdbx_seq_one_letter_code
_entity_poly.pdbx_strand_id
1 'polypeptide(L)'
;MDSSIGGQMTSNIRLNYEKVMREAARLDGEENVFEEQVKKICGVAERLRHEWESPASAVCIQKIEQIAEEMTETRKKMQQTIELIELVATRIQHAEEETKRMAEQL
;
A
#
# COMPACT_ATOMS: atom_id res chain seq x y z
N MET A 1 -27.24 31.09 12.10
CA MET A 1 -26.83 30.09 11.21
C MET A 1 -26.13 28.94 11.91
N ASP A 2 -26.28 27.89 11.41
CA ASP A 2 -26.26 26.61 11.99
C ASP A 2 -24.86 26.12 12.29
N SER A 3 -24.43 26.17 13.55
CA SER A 3 -23.13 25.68 13.99
C SER A 3 -23.01 24.15 13.82
N SER A 4 -24.15 23.44 13.71
CA SER A 4 -24.15 22.00 13.55
C SER A 4 -23.64 21.55 12.17
N ILE A 5 -23.80 22.38 11.14
CA ILE A 5 -23.29 22.09 9.81
C ILE A 5 -21.76 22.08 9.81
N GLY A 6 -21.12 23.06 10.45
CA GLY A 6 -19.67 23.11 10.58
C GLY A 6 -19.13 21.93 11.38
N GLY A 7 -19.81 21.56 12.47
CA GLY A 7 -19.42 20.41 13.28
C GLY A 7 -19.55 19.09 12.54
N GLN A 8 -20.62 18.92 11.74
CA GLN A 8 -20.81 17.73 10.94
C GLN A 8 -19.74 17.58 9.86
N MET A 9 -19.37 18.68 9.19
CA MET A 9 -18.32 18.68 8.18
C MET A 9 -16.98 18.25 8.79
N THR A 10 -16.63 18.79 9.95
CA THR A 10 -15.39 18.44 10.66
C THR A 10 -15.37 16.95 11.04
N SER A 11 -16.49 16.44 11.56
CA SER A 11 -16.60 15.03 11.93
C SER A 11 -16.48 14.12 10.71
N ASN A 12 -17.11 14.49 9.59
CA ASN A 12 -17.05 13.72 8.35
C ASN A 12 -15.64 13.70 7.76
N ILE A 13 -14.92 14.82 7.81
CA ILE A 13 -13.54 14.91 7.35
C ILE A 13 -12.64 14.01 8.16
N ARG A 14 -12.73 14.06 9.47
CA ARG A 14 -11.98 13.20 10.38
C ARG A 14 -12.28 11.73 10.13
N LEU A 15 -13.55 11.39 9.98
CA LEU A 15 -13.99 10.02 9.76
C LEU A 15 -13.46 9.49 8.42
N ASN A 16 -13.49 10.33 7.38
CA ASN A 16 -12.96 9.96 6.06
C ASN A 16 -11.44 9.76 6.12
N TYR A 17 -10.72 10.63 6.82
CA TYR A 17 -9.28 10.48 7.01
C TYR A 17 -8.96 9.16 7.71
N GLU A 18 -9.66 8.85 8.79
CA GLU A 18 -9.45 7.59 9.53
C GLU A 18 -9.74 6.37 8.68
N LYS A 19 -10.80 6.42 7.86
CA LYS A 19 -11.13 5.33 6.94
C LYS A 19 -10.06 5.13 5.88
N VAL A 20 -9.57 6.22 5.29
CA VAL A 20 -8.51 6.18 4.27
C VAL A 20 -7.22 5.62 4.87
N MET A 21 -6.83 6.08 6.04
CA MET A 21 -5.63 5.60 6.72
C MET A 21 -5.75 4.12 7.09
N ARG A 22 -6.96 3.67 7.43
CA ARG A 22 -7.22 2.26 7.71
C ARG A 22 -7.08 1.41 6.44
N GLU A 23 -7.56 1.90 5.31
CA GLU A 23 -7.40 1.20 4.04
C GLU A 23 -5.93 1.16 3.60
N ALA A 24 -5.18 2.23 3.84
CA ALA A 24 -3.73 2.23 3.60
C ALA A 24 -3.03 1.18 4.45
N ALA A 25 -3.42 1.04 5.72
CA ALA A 25 -2.88 0.02 6.62
C ALA A 25 -3.23 -1.40 6.15
N ARG A 26 -4.43 -1.60 5.59
CA ARG A 26 -4.81 -2.90 5.00
C ARG A 26 -3.94 -3.22 3.79
N LEU A 27 -3.71 -2.25 2.94
CA LEU A 27 -2.86 -2.42 1.77
C LEU A 27 -1.42 -2.73 2.18
N ASP A 28 -0.92 -2.09 3.23
CA ASP A 28 0.38 -2.38 3.81
C ASP A 28 0.45 -3.83 4.31
N GLY A 29 -0.61 -4.32 4.95
CA GLY A 29 -0.71 -5.72 5.36
C GLY A 29 -0.67 -6.68 4.17
N GLU A 30 -1.37 -6.36 3.09
CA GLU A 30 -1.35 -7.14 1.86
C GLU A 30 0.04 -7.12 1.20
N GLU A 31 0.72 -5.99 1.23
CA GLU A 31 2.08 -5.86 0.72
C GLU A 31 3.05 -6.77 1.48
N ASN A 32 2.92 -6.88 2.79
CA ASN A 32 3.72 -7.78 3.61
C ASN A 32 3.46 -9.25 3.26
N VAL A 33 2.21 -9.63 3.03
CA VAL A 33 1.84 -10.99 2.56
C VAL A 33 2.49 -11.26 1.20
N PHE A 34 2.46 -10.28 0.32
CA PHE A 34 3.06 -10.38 -1.01
C PHE A 34 4.57 -10.63 -0.91
N GLU A 35 5.27 -9.91 -0.03
CA GLU A 35 6.69 -10.11 0.24
C GLU A 35 6.99 -11.53 0.68
N GLU A 36 6.18 -12.09 1.58
CA GLU A 36 6.32 -13.46 2.04
C GLU A 36 6.15 -14.47 0.89
N GLN A 37 5.21 -14.22 -0.02
CA GLN A 37 5.02 -15.07 -1.20
C GLN A 37 6.22 -15.02 -2.14
N VAL A 38 6.83 -13.85 -2.34
CA VAL A 38 8.05 -13.71 -3.14
C VAL A 38 9.17 -14.55 -2.54
N LYS A 39 9.37 -14.51 -1.23
CA LYS A 39 10.37 -15.32 -0.54
C LYS A 39 10.15 -16.82 -0.74
N LYS A 40 8.89 -17.26 -0.68
CA LYS A 40 8.53 -18.67 -0.91
C LYS A 40 8.83 -19.10 -2.35
N ILE A 41 8.54 -18.25 -3.32
CA ILE A 41 8.82 -18.52 -4.74
C ILE A 41 10.34 -18.63 -4.96
N CYS A 42 11.12 -17.72 -4.39
CA CYS A 42 12.58 -17.78 -4.46
C CYS A 42 13.12 -19.07 -3.82
N GLY A 43 12.53 -19.49 -2.70
CA GLY A 43 12.89 -20.74 -2.04
C GLY A 43 12.63 -21.97 -2.90
N VAL A 44 11.53 -21.97 -3.66
CA VAL A 44 11.24 -23.03 -4.62
C VAL A 44 12.31 -23.11 -5.72
N ALA A 45 12.68 -21.94 -6.27
CA ALA A 45 13.73 -21.87 -7.29
C ALA A 45 15.04 -22.45 -6.79
N GLU A 46 15.45 -22.11 -5.55
CA GLU A 46 16.67 -22.62 -4.95
C GLU A 46 16.63 -24.16 -4.76
N ARG A 47 15.50 -24.69 -4.27
CA ARG A 47 15.34 -26.13 -4.11
C ARG A 47 15.39 -26.86 -5.45
N LEU A 48 14.78 -26.30 -6.48
CA LEU A 48 14.80 -26.87 -7.82
C LEU A 48 16.21 -26.93 -8.40
N ARG A 49 17.03 -25.92 -8.14
CA ARG A 49 18.44 -25.91 -8.56
C ARG A 49 19.22 -27.09 -7.99
N HIS A 50 18.95 -27.44 -6.74
CA HIS A 50 19.64 -28.55 -6.09
C HIS A 50 19.10 -29.93 -6.47
N GLU A 51 17.81 -30.01 -6.79
CA GLU A 51 17.12 -31.29 -6.98
C GLU A 51 16.95 -31.71 -8.45
N TRP A 52 17.04 -30.75 -9.35
CA TRP A 52 16.71 -30.98 -10.76
C TRP A 52 17.78 -30.40 -11.68
N GLU A 53 18.61 -31.28 -12.21
CA GLU A 53 19.68 -30.90 -13.15
C GLU A 53 19.33 -31.34 -14.57
N SER A 54 18.88 -30.42 -15.41
CA SER A 54 18.62 -30.63 -16.83
C SER A 54 18.48 -29.29 -17.53
N PRO A 55 18.66 -29.24 -18.88
CA PRO A 55 18.40 -28.01 -19.62
C PRO A 55 16.97 -27.47 -19.43
N ALA A 56 16.00 -28.37 -19.33
CA ALA A 56 14.61 -27.97 -19.09
C ALA A 56 14.41 -27.31 -17.72
N SER A 57 15.13 -27.80 -16.70
CA SER A 57 15.05 -27.23 -15.35
C SER A 57 15.62 -25.81 -15.32
N ALA A 58 16.69 -25.54 -16.04
CA ALA A 58 17.29 -24.23 -16.12
C ALA A 58 16.29 -23.20 -16.66
N VAL A 59 15.55 -23.56 -17.71
CA VAL A 59 14.50 -22.69 -18.28
C VAL A 59 13.38 -22.45 -17.28
N CYS A 60 12.92 -23.50 -16.61
CA CYS A 60 11.86 -23.43 -15.61
C CYS A 60 12.25 -22.52 -14.44
N ILE A 61 13.45 -22.70 -13.91
CA ILE A 61 13.98 -21.89 -12.80
C ILE A 61 14.08 -20.43 -13.22
N GLN A 62 14.56 -20.16 -14.42
CA GLN A 62 14.66 -18.78 -14.93
C GLN A 62 13.28 -18.11 -15.00
N LYS A 63 12.26 -18.84 -15.45
CA LYS A 63 10.88 -18.33 -15.47
C LYS A 63 10.37 -18.02 -14.07
N ILE A 64 10.64 -18.87 -13.11
CA ILE A 64 10.24 -18.67 -11.71
C ILE A 64 10.93 -17.42 -11.16
N GLU A 65 12.20 -17.23 -11.44
CA GLU A 65 12.94 -16.04 -11.00
C GLU A 65 12.40 -14.77 -11.64
N GLN A 66 12.02 -14.82 -12.91
CA GLN A 66 11.37 -13.67 -13.57
C GLN A 66 10.07 -13.28 -12.90
N ILE A 67 9.25 -14.28 -12.54
CA ILE A 67 8.00 -14.04 -11.81
C ILE A 67 8.29 -13.37 -10.47
N ALA A 68 9.29 -13.84 -9.74
CA ALA A 68 9.69 -13.26 -8.46
C ALA A 68 10.14 -11.80 -8.61
N GLU A 69 10.89 -11.48 -9.68
CA GLU A 69 11.29 -10.10 -9.98
C GLU A 69 10.10 -9.21 -10.27
N GLU A 70 9.17 -9.68 -11.09
CA GLU A 70 7.94 -8.94 -11.43
C GLU A 70 7.09 -8.69 -10.18
N MET A 71 6.99 -9.68 -9.30
CA MET A 71 6.28 -9.54 -8.03
C MET A 71 6.96 -8.51 -7.13
N THR A 72 8.30 -8.50 -7.09
CA THR A 72 9.05 -7.50 -6.33
C THR A 72 8.81 -6.09 -6.85
N GLU A 73 8.75 -5.90 -8.15
CA GLU A 73 8.43 -4.60 -8.75
C GLU A 73 7.00 -4.17 -8.42
N THR A 74 6.06 -5.09 -8.45
CA THR A 74 4.67 -4.83 -8.03
C THR A 74 4.61 -4.41 -6.56
N ARG A 75 5.36 -5.07 -5.70
CA ARG A 75 5.45 -4.72 -4.28
C ARG A 75 5.94 -3.30 -4.08
N LYS A 76 6.96 -2.87 -4.82
CA LYS A 76 7.46 -1.48 -4.77
C LYS A 76 6.38 -0.48 -5.15
N LYS A 77 5.61 -0.79 -6.18
CA LYS A 77 4.48 0.05 -6.60
C LYS A 77 3.40 0.12 -5.53
N MET A 78 3.13 -0.99 -4.84
CA MET A 78 2.20 -1.01 -3.71
C MET A 78 2.68 -0.09 -2.59
N GLN A 79 3.95 -0.14 -2.23
CA GLN A 79 4.55 0.73 -1.21
C GLN A 79 4.42 2.21 -1.60
N GLN A 80 4.74 2.54 -2.85
CA GLN A 80 4.60 3.90 -3.37
C GLN A 80 3.16 4.38 -3.34
N THR A 81 2.22 3.49 -3.65
CA THR A 81 0.79 3.81 -3.60
C THR A 81 0.33 4.08 -2.16
N ILE A 82 0.77 3.26 -1.21
CA ILE A 82 0.46 3.46 0.22
C ILE A 82 0.99 4.83 0.68
N GLU A 83 2.24 5.14 0.38
CA GLU A 83 2.85 6.42 0.74
C GLU A 83 2.09 7.60 0.13
N LEU A 84 1.67 7.47 -1.12
CA LEU A 84 0.89 8.50 -1.80
C LEU A 84 -0.47 8.69 -1.14
N ILE A 85 -1.18 7.60 -0.81
CA ILE A 85 -2.47 7.66 -0.13
C ILE A 85 -2.33 8.40 1.21
N GLU A 86 -1.34 8.01 2.00
CA GLU A 86 -1.09 8.64 3.30
C GLU A 86 -0.75 10.11 3.17
N LEU A 87 0.09 10.47 2.21
CA LEU A 87 0.49 11.85 1.97
C LEU A 87 -0.70 12.71 1.55
N VAL A 88 -1.49 12.25 0.58
CA VAL A 88 -2.64 12.98 0.07
C VAL A 88 -3.70 13.14 1.17
N ALA A 89 -4.00 12.07 1.90
CA ALA A 89 -4.97 12.10 3.00
C ALA A 89 -4.56 13.10 4.08
N THR A 90 -3.29 13.11 4.44
CA THR A 90 -2.75 14.04 5.45
C THR A 90 -2.84 15.49 4.97
N ARG A 91 -2.50 15.75 3.71
CA ARG A 91 -2.58 17.10 3.14
C ARG A 91 -4.02 17.61 3.07
N ILE A 92 -4.94 16.75 2.68
CA ILE A 92 -6.37 17.11 2.63
C ILE A 92 -6.86 17.43 4.03
N GLN A 93 -6.53 16.61 5.02
CA GLN A 93 -6.92 16.85 6.40
C GLN A 93 -6.39 18.20 6.91
N HIS A 94 -5.12 18.49 6.68
CA HIS A 94 -4.52 19.77 7.09
C HIS A 94 -5.17 20.96 6.40
N ALA A 95 -5.45 20.86 5.10
CA ALA A 95 -6.10 21.92 4.35
C ALA A 95 -7.51 22.20 4.89
N GLU A 96 -8.26 21.15 5.22
CA GLU A 96 -9.62 21.27 5.76
C GLU A 96 -9.60 21.89 7.16
N GLU A 97 -8.66 21.46 8.01
CA GLU A 97 -8.49 22.02 9.35
C GLU A 97 -8.11 23.50 9.29
N GLU A 98 -7.22 23.87 8.38
CA GLU A 98 -6.80 25.26 8.17
C GLU A 98 -7.97 26.13 7.71
N THR A 99 -8.73 25.64 6.74
CA THR A 99 -9.92 26.32 6.24
C THR A 99 -10.92 26.55 7.37
N LYS A 100 -11.15 25.56 8.19
CA LYS A 100 -12.03 25.65 9.35
C LYS A 100 -11.54 26.72 10.33
N ARG A 101 -10.25 26.70 10.63
CA ARG A 101 -9.64 27.66 11.57
C ARG A 101 -9.79 29.09 11.04
N MET A 102 -9.56 29.31 9.76
CA MET A 102 -9.72 30.61 9.14
C MET A 102 -11.17 31.09 9.21
N ALA A 103 -12.12 30.19 8.95
CA ALA A 103 -13.54 30.51 9.06
C ALA A 103 -13.95 30.89 10.49
N GLU A 104 -13.39 30.24 11.49
CA GLU A 104 -13.67 30.54 12.89
C GLU A 104 -13.13 31.89 13.34
N GLN A 105 -12.10 32.41 12.68
CA GLN A 105 -11.53 33.73 12.98
C GLN A 105 -12.29 34.88 12.35
N LEU A 106 -13.18 34.62 11.42
CA LEU A 106 -14.01 35.65 10.81
C LEU A 106 -15.23 35.99 11.67
#